data_a2a4c5374f64d1c002bbadb76e90eb4c
#
_entry.id   a2a4c5374f64d1c002bbadb76e90eb4c
#
_cell.length_a   1.000
_cell.length_b   1.000
_cell.length_c   1.000
_cell.angle_alpha   90.00
_cell.angle_beta   90.00
_cell.angle_gamma   90.00
#
_symmetry.space_group_name_H-M   'P 1'
#
loop_
_entity.id
_entity.type
_entity.pdbx_description
1 polymer ?
#
loop_
_entity_poly.entity_id
_entity_poly.type
_entity_poly.pdbx_seq_one_letter_code
_entity_poly.pdbx_strand_id
1 'polypeptide(L)' 'MRLVKFQSPDGPLYINPEHVIVVKKGIQATRIETVAGHHTVREDPDEVARMLGAEDIAIDVTPQIEWAKK' A
#
# COMPACT_ATOMS: atom_id res chain seq x y z
N MET A 1 15.88 -3.07 12.43
CA MET A 1 15.03 -2.30 11.52
C MET A 1 14.92 -3.01 10.20
N ARG A 2 13.74 -3.00 9.62
CA ARG A 2 13.50 -3.63 8.33
C ARG A 2 13.03 -2.57 7.35
N LEU A 3 13.65 -2.53 6.18
CA LEU A 3 13.23 -1.64 5.11
C LEU A 3 12.89 -2.46 3.89
N VAL A 4 11.83 -2.07 3.20
CA VAL A 4 11.37 -2.74 1.99
C VAL A 4 11.59 -1.78 0.81
N LYS A 5 12.20 -2.29 -0.24
CA LYS A 5 12.54 -1.49 -1.40
C LYS A 5 11.40 -1.52 -2.41
N PHE A 6 11.03 -0.35 -2.88
CA PHE A 6 10.06 -0.19 -3.96
C PHE A 6 10.63 0.68 -5.04
N GLN A 7 10.03 0.62 -6.22
CA GLN A 7 10.42 1.47 -7.34
C GLN A 7 9.45 2.63 -7.44
N SER A 8 9.98 3.83 -7.45
CA SER A 8 9.18 5.03 -7.62
C SER A 8 9.63 5.74 -8.88
N PRO A 9 8.86 6.74 -9.35
CA PRO A 9 9.27 7.51 -10.53
C PRO A 9 10.62 8.20 -10.34
N ASP A 10 10.98 8.50 -9.11
CA ASP A 10 12.23 9.18 -8.81
C ASP A 10 13.36 8.20 -8.49
N GLY A 11 13.12 6.91 -8.61
CA GLY A 11 14.11 5.89 -8.31
C GLY A 11 13.67 5.00 -7.17
N PRO A 12 14.58 4.15 -6.69
CA PRO A 12 14.21 3.26 -5.59
C PRO A 12 13.97 4.03 -4.31
N LEU A 13 13.02 3.55 -3.51
CA LEU A 13 12.80 4.09 -2.19
C LEU A 13 12.64 2.93 -1.21
N TYR A 14 12.93 3.21 0.04
CA TYR A 14 12.91 2.21 1.11
C TYR A 14 11.93 2.66 2.18
N ILE A 15 11.03 1.76 2.56
CA ILE A 15 9.95 2.09 3.49
C ILE A 15 9.99 1.13 4.65
N ASN A 16 9.83 1.66 5.86
CA ASN A 16 9.66 0.84 7.05
C ASN A 16 8.20 0.38 7.09
N PRO A 17 7.96 -0.94 7.00
CA PRO A 17 6.58 -1.43 6.96
C PRO A 17 5.75 -1.01 8.16
N GLU A 18 6.40 -0.79 9.30
CA GLU A 18 5.66 -0.44 10.51
C GLU A 18 5.11 0.97 10.49
N HIS A 19 5.56 1.79 9.55
CA HIS A 19 5.09 3.16 9.43
C HIS A 19 3.99 3.32 8.37
N VAL A 20 3.63 2.24 7.69
CA VAL A 20 2.64 2.30 6.63
C VAL A 20 1.25 2.26 7.23
N ILE A 21 0.39 3.16 6.77
CA ILE A 21 -0.97 3.26 7.23
C ILE A 21 -1.93 2.73 6.17
N VAL A 22 -1.71 3.12 4.92
CA VAL A 22 -2.64 2.81 3.84
C VAL A 22 -1.85 2.46 2.58
N VAL A 23 -2.33 1.45 1.87
CA VAL A 23 -1.86 1.11 0.53
C VAL A 23 -3.08 1.13 -0.36
N LYS A 24 -3.08 1.95 -1.39
CA LYS A 24 -4.24 2.02 -2.26
C LYS A 24 -3.79 2.24 -3.70
N LYS A 25 -4.65 1.83 -4.62
CA LYS A 25 -4.37 1.98 -6.03
C LYS A 25 -4.64 3.42 -6.45
N GLY A 26 -3.67 4.02 -7.13
CA GLY A 26 -3.84 5.30 -7.76
C GLY A 26 -4.19 5.14 -9.23
N ILE A 27 -4.08 6.23 -9.97
CA ILE A 27 -4.46 6.21 -11.37
C ILE A 27 -3.51 5.35 -12.19
N GLN A 28 -2.22 5.52 -11.99
CA GLN A 28 -1.21 4.79 -12.75
C GLN A 28 -0.18 4.12 -11.86
N ALA A 29 -0.41 4.15 -10.57
CA ALA A 29 0.59 3.66 -9.63
C ALA A 29 -0.09 3.39 -8.30
N THR A 30 0.66 2.79 -7.41
CA THR A 30 0.17 2.50 -6.06
C THR A 30 0.64 3.60 -5.13
N ARG A 31 -0.25 4.03 -4.26
CA ARG A 31 0.05 5.04 -3.28
C ARG A 31 0.19 4.40 -1.91
N ILE A 32 1.30 4.69 -1.25
CA ILE A 32 1.57 4.21 0.09
C ILE A 32 1.56 5.42 1.02
N GLU A 33 0.68 5.40 2.01
CA GLU A 33 0.61 6.47 3.00
C GLU A 33 1.26 6.01 4.27
N THR A 34 2.15 6.83 4.79
CA THR A 34 2.87 6.52 6.01
C THR A 34 2.64 7.61 7.04
N VAL A 35 3.15 7.40 8.23
CA VAL A 35 3.03 8.39 9.30
C VAL A 35 3.72 9.70 8.94
N ALA A 36 4.63 9.69 7.95
CA ALA A 36 5.40 10.87 7.59
C ALA A 36 4.96 11.46 6.24
N GLY A 37 3.93 10.91 5.61
CA GLY A 37 3.50 11.40 4.32
C GLY A 37 3.16 10.26 3.39
N HIS A 38 3.08 10.55 2.09
CA HIS A 38 2.73 9.53 1.13
C HIS A 38 3.80 9.40 0.05
N HIS A 39 3.80 8.24 -0.60
CA HIS A 39 4.75 7.94 -1.66
C HIS A 39 4.03 7.18 -2.76
N THR A 40 4.51 7.33 -3.99
CA THR A 40 3.96 6.63 -5.14
C THR A 40 4.98 5.60 -5.61
N VAL A 41 4.53 4.37 -5.82
CA VAL A 41 5.40 3.29 -6.27
C VAL A 41 4.77 2.60 -7.46
N ARG A 42 5.59 1.85 -8.19
CA ARG A 42 5.15 1.20 -9.42
C ARG A 42 4.54 -0.17 -9.20
N GLU A 43 4.84 -0.80 -8.08
CA GLU A 43 4.32 -2.11 -7.78
C GLU A 43 2.82 -2.05 -7.56
N ASP A 44 2.11 -3.13 -7.89
CA ASP A 44 0.67 -3.20 -7.66
C ASP A 44 0.36 -3.19 -6.17
N PRO A 45 -0.85 -2.73 -5.78
CA PRO A 45 -1.20 -2.73 -4.36
C PRO A 45 -1.09 -4.10 -3.71
N ASP A 46 -1.48 -5.16 -4.40
CA ASP A 46 -1.36 -6.51 -3.83
C ASP A 46 0.10 -6.88 -3.62
N GLU A 47 0.94 -6.54 -4.56
CA GLU A 47 2.36 -6.82 -4.43
C GLU A 47 2.97 -5.98 -3.31
N VAL A 48 2.59 -4.71 -3.23
CA VAL A 48 3.08 -3.83 -2.17
C VAL A 48 2.71 -4.41 -0.80
N ALA A 49 1.45 -4.80 -0.64
CA ALA A 49 0.99 -5.33 0.63
C ALA A 49 1.78 -6.59 0.99
N ARG A 50 2.00 -7.46 0.01
CA ARG A 50 2.75 -8.68 0.25
C ARG A 50 4.18 -8.39 0.64
N MET A 51 4.81 -7.45 -0.05
CA MET A 51 6.19 -7.09 0.26
C MET A 51 6.32 -6.44 1.63
N LEU A 52 5.27 -5.74 2.08
CA LEU A 52 5.27 -5.14 3.40
C LEU A 52 5.00 -6.15 4.50
N GLY A 53 4.66 -7.39 4.13
CA GLY A 53 4.44 -8.42 5.11
C GLY A 53 2.99 -8.62 5.50
N ALA A 54 2.06 -8.03 4.75
CA ALA A 54 0.65 -8.25 5.02
C ALA A 54 0.31 -9.72 4.76
N GLU A 55 -0.57 -10.24 5.60
CA GLU A 55 -0.99 -11.63 5.45
C GLU A 55 -2.22 -11.71 4.57
N ASP A 56 -2.42 -12.90 4.01
CA ASP A 56 -3.57 -13.12 3.15
C ASP A 56 -4.89 -13.12 3.91
N ILE A 57 -4.82 -12.99 5.22
CA ILE A 57 -6.00 -12.98 6.04
C ILE A 57 -6.65 -11.61 6.13
N ALA A 58 -6.21 -10.67 5.33
CA ALA A 58 -6.85 -9.36 5.31
C ALA A 58 -8.34 -9.54 5.07
N ILE A 59 -9.14 -8.90 5.90
CA ILE A 59 -10.58 -9.05 5.84
C ILE A 59 -11.14 -8.08 4.82
N ASP A 60 -11.90 -8.62 3.88
CA ASP A 60 -12.58 -7.78 2.91
C ASP A 60 -13.95 -7.43 3.46
N VAL A 61 -14.10 -6.18 3.85
CA VAL A 61 -15.36 -5.72 4.44
C VAL A 61 -16.24 -5.01 3.43
N THR A 62 -15.80 -4.93 2.18
CA THR A 62 -16.53 -4.21 1.16
C THR A 62 -17.97 -4.69 1.00
N PRO A 63 -18.24 -5.99 0.94
CA PRO A 63 -19.62 -6.45 0.78
C PRO A 63 -20.54 -6.07 1.91
N GLN A 64 -20.00 -5.63 3.01
CA GLN A 64 -20.78 -5.31 4.20
C GLN A 64 -21.14 -3.85 4.27
N ILE A 65 -20.72 -3.08 3.32
CA ILE A 65 -20.96 -1.63 3.31
C ILE A 65 -22.10 -1.35 2.36
N GLU A 66 -23.29 -1.42 2.89
CA GLU A 66 -24.49 -1.29 2.06
C GLU A 66 -24.62 0.07 1.41
N TRP A 67 -24.16 1.10 2.10
CA TRP A 67 -24.24 2.45 1.54
C TRP A 67 -23.47 2.56 0.24
N ALA A 68 -22.49 1.72 0.02
CA ALA A 68 -21.67 1.79 -1.18
C ALA A 68 -22.43 1.38 -2.44
N LYS A 69 -23.60 0.82 -2.25
CA LYS A 69 -24.41 0.39 -3.39
C LYS A 69 -25.24 1.51 -3.99
N LYS A 70 -25.29 2.61 -3.33
CA LYS A 70 -26.13 3.72 -3.80
C LYS A 70 -25.60 4.39 -5.04
#